data_d43e92da79427fe290c4f99df807baf7
#
_entry.id   d43e92da79427fe290c4f99df807baf7
#
_cell.length_a   1.000
_cell.length_b   1.000
_cell.length_c   1.000
_cell.angle_alpha   90.00
_cell.angle_beta   90.00
_cell.angle_gamma   90.00
#
_symmetry.space_group_name_H-M   'P 1'
#
loop_
_entity.id
_entity.type
_entity.pdbx_description
1 polymer ?
#
loop_
_entity_poly.entity_id
_entity_poly.type
_entity_poly.pdbx_seq_one_letter_code
_entity_poly.pdbx_strand_id
1 'polypeptide(L)'
;RGYPLTVESIEKNLNDIAGVRVICSHPADIYKLSEAFLRQDDITLLERKDYIASPKPNGYRSLHLIVETPIFLHDQKRLMKVEVQFRTISMDWWASLEHKIRYKKNLPEMEYVERELYECAEISAQLDARMEKLQKIAAQATEGKDRALSS
;
A
#
# COMPACT_ATOMS: atom_id res chain seq x y z
N ARG A 1 0.28 -15.17 -7.62
CA ARG A 1 0.15 -15.78 -8.95
C ARG A 1 0.21 -17.29 -8.77
N GLY A 2 -0.76 -18.05 -9.28
CA GLY A 2 -0.95 -19.48 -9.04
C GLY A 2 0.12 -20.43 -9.57
N TYR A 3 1.39 -20.20 -9.23
CA TYR A 3 2.46 -21.13 -9.55
C TYR A 3 2.55 -22.25 -8.52
N PRO A 4 2.81 -23.51 -8.95
CA PRO A 4 3.03 -24.60 -7.99
C PRO A 4 4.23 -24.31 -7.09
N LEU A 5 4.11 -24.61 -5.81
CA LEU A 5 5.19 -24.49 -4.83
C LEU A 5 6.23 -25.62 -4.98
N THR A 6 6.87 -25.71 -6.12
CA THR A 6 8.00 -26.62 -6.36
C THR A 6 9.28 -25.83 -6.51
N VAL A 7 10.42 -26.43 -6.17
CA VAL A 7 11.73 -25.78 -6.35
C VAL A 7 11.96 -25.33 -7.78
N GLU A 8 11.60 -26.16 -8.75
CA GLU A 8 11.71 -25.85 -10.19
C GLU A 8 10.84 -24.66 -10.57
N SER A 9 9.61 -24.58 -10.06
CA SER A 9 8.71 -23.48 -10.29
C SER A 9 9.23 -22.17 -9.67
N ILE A 10 9.80 -22.22 -8.46
CA ILE A 10 10.40 -21.08 -7.80
C ILE A 10 11.62 -20.59 -8.60
N GLU A 11 12.52 -21.47 -9.00
CA GLU A 11 13.69 -21.13 -9.80
C GLU A 11 13.31 -20.51 -11.15
N LYS A 12 12.32 -21.07 -11.83
CA LYS A 12 11.84 -20.57 -13.11
C LYS A 12 11.22 -19.17 -13.02
N ASN A 13 10.59 -18.84 -11.88
CA ASN A 13 9.85 -17.59 -11.68
C ASN A 13 10.59 -16.56 -10.81
N LEU A 14 11.85 -16.80 -10.45
CA LEU A 14 12.67 -15.88 -9.65
C LEU A 14 12.92 -14.52 -10.31
N ASN A 15 12.79 -14.42 -11.64
CA ASN A 15 12.92 -13.16 -12.36
C ASN A 15 11.64 -12.31 -12.29
N ASP A 16 10.53 -12.90 -11.84
CA ASP A 16 9.28 -12.17 -11.61
C ASP A 16 9.33 -11.42 -10.27
N ILE A 17 8.77 -10.21 -10.27
CA ILE A 17 8.61 -9.43 -9.03
C ILE A 17 7.36 -9.96 -8.30
N ALA A 18 7.56 -10.48 -7.08
CA ALA A 18 6.44 -10.81 -6.21
C ALA A 18 5.75 -9.53 -5.75
N GLY A 19 4.43 -9.54 -5.72
CA GLY A 19 3.62 -8.41 -5.26
C GLY A 19 2.97 -8.70 -3.91
N VAL A 20 3.09 -7.78 -2.97
CA VAL A 20 2.43 -7.82 -1.66
C VAL A 20 1.68 -6.51 -1.46
N ARG A 21 0.47 -6.60 -0.93
CA ARG A 21 -0.34 -5.43 -0.57
C ARG A 21 -0.56 -5.40 0.93
N VAL A 22 -0.26 -4.26 1.54
CA VAL A 22 -0.44 -4.01 2.97
C VAL A 22 -1.50 -2.92 3.14
N ILE A 23 -2.56 -3.23 3.86
CA ILE A 23 -3.67 -2.30 4.12
C ILE A 23 -3.54 -1.76 5.53
N CYS A 24 -3.49 -0.44 5.66
CA CYS A 24 -3.43 0.29 6.92
C CYS A 24 -4.70 1.11 7.12
N SER A 25 -4.97 1.49 8.37
CA SER A 25 -6.13 2.31 8.68
C SER A 25 -5.94 3.77 8.29
N HIS A 26 -4.74 4.31 8.43
CA HIS A 26 -4.45 5.73 8.23
C HIS A 26 -3.13 5.95 7.47
N PRO A 27 -2.99 7.09 6.77
CA PRO A 27 -1.73 7.40 6.06
C PRO A 27 -0.49 7.42 6.95
N ALA A 28 -0.60 7.94 8.19
CA ALA A 28 0.53 7.93 9.13
C ALA A 28 0.99 6.50 9.47
N ASP A 29 0.07 5.55 9.57
CA ASP A 29 0.39 4.15 9.83
C ASP A 29 1.17 3.52 8.68
N ILE A 30 0.88 3.93 7.45
CA ILE A 30 1.63 3.50 6.26
C ILE A 30 3.10 3.87 6.41
N TYR A 31 3.39 5.11 6.76
CA TYR A 31 4.77 5.57 6.90
C TYR A 31 5.49 4.90 8.07
N LYS A 32 4.84 4.76 9.21
CA LYS A 32 5.41 4.06 10.37
C LYS A 32 5.73 2.60 10.06
N LEU A 33 4.80 1.89 9.44
CA LEU A 33 4.95 0.49 9.12
C LEU A 33 6.01 0.28 8.04
N SER A 34 6.03 1.12 7.01
CA SER A 34 7.03 1.03 5.95
C SER A 34 8.45 1.30 6.45
N GLU A 35 8.61 2.27 7.35
CA GLU A 35 9.91 2.55 7.97
C GLU A 35 10.38 1.39 8.86
N ALA A 36 9.49 0.82 9.65
CA ALA A 36 9.79 -0.36 10.46
C ALA A 36 10.19 -1.56 9.58
N PHE A 37 9.49 -1.76 8.48
CA PHE A 37 9.80 -2.79 7.50
C PHE A 37 11.20 -2.61 6.90
N LEU A 38 11.56 -1.40 6.50
CA LEU A 38 12.86 -1.10 5.89
C LEU A 38 14.03 -1.15 6.87
N ARG A 39 13.77 -1.15 8.19
CA ARG A 39 14.83 -1.32 9.20
C ARG A 39 15.25 -2.77 9.41
N GLN A 40 14.57 -3.74 8.83
CA GLN A 40 14.96 -5.14 8.91
C GLN A 40 16.26 -5.38 8.13
N ASP A 41 17.18 -6.13 8.70
CA ASP A 41 18.52 -6.34 8.15
C ASP A 41 18.52 -7.06 6.79
N ASP A 42 17.52 -7.91 6.56
CA ASP A 42 17.39 -8.72 5.36
C ASP A 42 16.62 -8.02 4.22
N ILE A 43 16.19 -6.79 4.44
CA ILE A 43 15.43 -6.00 3.46
C ILE A 43 16.31 -4.87 2.90
N THR A 44 16.47 -4.84 1.59
CA THR A 44 17.19 -3.78 0.90
C THR A 44 16.22 -3.00 0.02
N LEU A 45 16.11 -1.69 0.24
CA LEU A 45 15.27 -0.82 -0.58
C LEU A 45 15.96 -0.55 -1.92
N LEU A 46 15.30 -0.89 -3.02
CA LEU A 46 15.75 -0.62 -4.39
C LEU A 46 15.10 0.62 -4.98
N GLU A 47 13.79 0.80 -4.77
CA GLU A 47 13.03 1.93 -5.30
C GLU A 47 11.88 2.30 -4.36
N ARG A 48 11.62 3.59 -4.25
CA ARG A 48 10.48 4.13 -3.49
C ARG A 48 9.70 5.10 -4.37
N LYS A 49 8.38 4.86 -4.48
CA LYS A 49 7.44 5.76 -5.16
C LYS A 49 6.34 6.12 -4.19
N ASP A 50 6.32 7.36 -3.76
CA ASP A 50 5.32 7.87 -2.82
C ASP A 50 4.21 8.62 -3.55
N TYR A 51 3.19 7.88 -3.97
CA TYR A 51 1.98 8.45 -4.59
C TYR A 51 0.95 8.95 -3.57
N ILE A 52 1.26 8.89 -2.29
CA ILE A 52 0.47 9.55 -1.24
C ILE A 52 0.85 11.02 -1.16
N ALA A 53 2.14 11.31 -1.07
CA ALA A 53 2.68 12.67 -1.09
C ALA A 53 2.50 13.34 -2.46
N SER A 54 2.65 12.59 -3.54
CA SER A 54 2.51 13.06 -4.92
C SER A 54 1.61 12.11 -5.73
N PRO A 55 0.29 12.26 -5.65
CA PRO A 55 -0.64 11.40 -6.37
C PRO A 55 -0.42 11.39 -7.88
N LYS A 56 -0.78 10.29 -8.53
CA LYS A 56 -0.77 10.24 -10.00
C LYS A 56 -1.84 11.19 -10.57
N PRO A 57 -1.70 11.61 -11.83
CA PRO A 57 -2.66 12.54 -12.46
C PRO A 57 -4.12 12.06 -12.41
N ASN A 58 -4.36 10.75 -12.38
CA ASN A 58 -5.71 10.18 -12.28
C ASN A 58 -6.27 10.15 -10.86
N GLY A 59 -5.50 10.54 -9.85
CA GLY A 59 -5.87 10.51 -8.44
C GLY A 59 -5.38 9.28 -7.68
N TYR A 60 -4.73 8.33 -8.33
CA TYR A 60 -4.20 7.13 -7.68
C TYR A 60 -3.20 7.47 -6.56
N ARG A 61 -3.37 6.86 -5.39
CA ARG A 61 -2.52 7.02 -4.22
C ARG A 61 -2.15 5.67 -3.63
N SER A 62 -0.89 5.52 -3.30
CA SER A 62 -0.32 4.36 -2.62
C SER A 62 1.16 4.67 -2.33
N LEU A 63 1.75 4.01 -1.36
CA LEU A 63 3.21 3.99 -1.22
C LEU A 63 3.73 2.68 -1.81
N HIS A 64 4.59 2.77 -2.81
CA HIS A 64 5.21 1.61 -3.45
C HIS A 64 6.67 1.51 -3.04
N LEU A 65 7.06 0.35 -2.54
CA LEU A 65 8.45 0.00 -2.27
C LEU A 65 8.82 -1.20 -3.12
N ILE A 66 9.93 -1.10 -3.85
CA ILE A 66 10.57 -2.25 -4.45
C ILE A 66 11.77 -2.57 -3.57
N VAL A 67 11.75 -3.77 -2.99
CA VAL A 67 12.77 -4.25 -2.07
C VAL A 67 13.36 -5.55 -2.59
N GLU A 68 14.53 -5.87 -2.08
CA GLU A 68 15.21 -7.13 -2.32
C GLU A 68 15.38 -7.85 -0.99
N THR A 69 15.01 -9.11 -0.94
CA THR A 69 15.11 -9.94 0.25
C THR A 69 15.68 -11.31 -0.11
N PRO A 70 16.50 -11.92 0.77
CA PRO A 70 17.02 -13.26 0.51
C PRO A 70 15.92 -14.31 0.67
N ILE A 71 15.92 -15.27 -0.24
CA ILE A 71 15.17 -16.52 -0.12
C ILE A 71 16.13 -17.69 -0.10
N PHE A 72 15.78 -18.73 0.64
CA PHE A 72 16.59 -19.93 0.77
C PHE A 72 15.96 -21.06 -0.04
N LEU A 73 16.70 -21.54 -1.04
CA LEU A 73 16.31 -22.65 -1.92
C LEU A 73 17.32 -23.77 -1.73
N HIS A 74 16.91 -24.92 -1.22
CA HIS A 74 17.80 -26.07 -0.98
C HIS A 74 19.13 -25.65 -0.35
N ASP A 75 20.19 -25.57 -1.15
CA ASP A 75 21.55 -25.25 -0.73
C ASP A 75 21.97 -23.82 -1.13
N GLN A 76 21.06 -23.03 -1.70
CA GLN A 76 21.39 -21.71 -2.25
C GLN A 76 20.57 -20.60 -1.61
N LYS A 77 21.25 -19.51 -1.27
CA LYS A 77 20.63 -18.23 -0.95
C LYS A 77 20.52 -17.42 -2.23
N ARG A 78 19.31 -16.99 -2.57
CA ARG A 78 19.06 -16.07 -3.69
C ARG A 78 18.34 -14.82 -3.22
N LEU A 79 18.56 -13.73 -3.95
CA LEU A 79 17.86 -12.48 -3.71
C LEU A 79 16.62 -12.41 -4.60
N MET A 80 15.48 -12.07 -4.01
CA MET A 80 14.20 -11.91 -4.70
C MET A 80 13.73 -10.47 -4.59
N LYS A 81 13.25 -9.92 -5.72
CA LYS A 81 12.60 -8.60 -5.73
C LYS A 81 11.14 -8.73 -5.35
N VAL A 82 10.69 -7.86 -4.46
CA VAL A 82 9.32 -7.80 -4.00
C VAL A 82 8.82 -6.36 -4.11
N GLU A 83 7.68 -6.17 -4.77
CA GLU A 83 6.95 -4.91 -4.74
C GLU A 83 5.96 -4.94 -3.58
N VAL A 84 6.10 -4.01 -2.65
CA VAL A 84 5.19 -3.85 -1.52
C VAL A 84 4.39 -2.57 -1.73
N GLN A 85 3.07 -2.70 -1.82
CA GLN A 85 2.15 -1.58 -1.94
C GLN A 85 1.46 -1.36 -0.60
N PHE A 86 1.66 -0.18 -0.01
CA PHE A 86 0.99 0.23 1.21
C PHE A 86 -0.17 1.17 0.87
N ARG A 87 -1.36 0.83 1.32
CA ARG A 87 -2.59 1.59 1.07
C ARG A 87 -3.40 1.73 2.33
N THR A 88 -4.18 2.79 2.42
CA THR A 88 -5.32 2.82 3.35
C THR A 88 -6.48 2.03 2.75
N ILE A 89 -7.50 1.78 3.57
CA ILE A 89 -8.73 1.11 3.13
C ILE A 89 -9.38 1.89 1.98
N SER A 90 -9.44 3.22 2.09
CA SER A 90 -10.03 4.07 1.05
C SER A 90 -9.23 4.06 -0.24
N MET A 91 -7.91 4.08 -0.17
CA MET A 91 -7.01 4.00 -1.33
C MET A 91 -7.20 2.66 -2.08
N ASP A 92 -7.29 1.56 -1.34
CA ASP A 92 -7.49 0.24 -1.92
C ASP A 92 -8.86 0.09 -2.55
N TRP A 93 -9.91 0.57 -1.90
CA TRP A 93 -11.25 0.60 -2.42
C TRP A 93 -11.35 1.40 -3.73
N TRP A 94 -10.82 2.62 -3.74
CA TRP A 94 -10.79 3.47 -4.94
C TRP A 94 -10.05 2.79 -6.09
N ALA A 95 -8.86 2.25 -5.84
CA ALA A 95 -8.03 1.60 -6.86
C ALA A 95 -8.72 0.37 -7.44
N SER A 96 -9.42 -0.41 -6.63
CA SER A 96 -10.15 -1.60 -7.07
C SER A 96 -11.33 -1.23 -7.98
N LEU A 97 -12.09 -0.19 -7.64
CA LEU A 97 -13.22 0.29 -8.45
C LEU A 97 -12.75 0.97 -9.73
N GLU A 98 -11.70 1.79 -9.66
CA GLU A 98 -11.09 2.43 -10.83
C GLU A 98 -10.64 1.37 -11.85
N HIS A 99 -9.99 0.31 -11.40
CA HIS A 99 -9.55 -0.79 -12.26
C HIS A 99 -10.75 -1.47 -12.95
N LYS A 100 -11.83 -1.74 -12.23
CA LYS A 100 -13.06 -2.34 -12.78
C LYS A 100 -13.72 -1.45 -13.84
N ILE A 101 -13.78 -0.15 -13.60
CA ILE A 101 -14.37 0.82 -14.53
C ILE A 101 -13.51 0.95 -15.79
N ARG A 102 -12.19 1.07 -15.61
CA ARG A 102 -11.24 1.22 -16.72
C ARG A 102 -11.13 -0.04 -17.57
N TYR A 103 -11.35 -1.22 -16.99
CA TYR A 103 -11.35 -2.48 -17.72
C TYR A 103 -12.49 -2.54 -18.75
N LYS A 104 -13.62 -1.87 -18.53
CA LYS A 104 -14.70 -1.68 -19.50
C LYS A 104 -14.28 -0.62 -20.52
N LYS A 105 -13.43 -1.02 -21.46
CA LYS A 105 -12.99 -0.14 -22.56
C LYS A 105 -14.18 0.34 -23.38
N ASN A 106 -14.15 1.61 -23.82
CA ASN A 106 -15.16 2.26 -24.69
C ASN A 106 -16.46 2.70 -24.00
N LEU A 107 -16.36 3.25 -22.79
CA LEU A 107 -17.47 3.98 -22.20
C LEU A 107 -17.70 5.29 -22.99
N PRO A 108 -18.97 5.62 -23.35
CA PRO A 108 -19.28 6.82 -24.15
C PRO A 108 -18.88 8.14 -23.49
N GLU A 109 -18.71 8.18 -22.18
CA GLU A 109 -18.44 9.38 -21.39
C GLU A 109 -17.14 9.27 -20.60
N MET A 110 -16.09 8.78 -21.24
CA MET A 110 -14.83 8.49 -20.56
C MET A 110 -14.21 9.71 -19.86
N GLU A 111 -14.26 10.89 -20.47
CA GLU A 111 -13.75 12.13 -19.85
C GLU A 111 -14.51 12.49 -18.57
N TYR A 112 -15.82 12.32 -18.57
CA TYR A 112 -16.63 12.52 -17.37
C TYR A 112 -16.26 11.50 -16.28
N VAL A 113 -16.15 10.23 -16.64
CA VAL A 113 -15.79 9.14 -15.72
C VAL A 113 -14.43 9.39 -15.10
N GLU A 114 -13.43 9.76 -15.88
CA GLU A 114 -12.09 10.06 -15.37
C GLU A 114 -12.06 11.24 -14.41
N ARG A 115 -12.80 12.29 -14.71
CA ARG A 115 -12.95 13.46 -13.83
C ARG A 115 -13.62 13.08 -12.51
N GLU A 116 -14.70 12.32 -12.55
CA GLU A 116 -15.42 11.86 -11.36
C GLU A 116 -14.55 10.92 -10.51
N LEU A 117 -13.77 10.04 -11.13
CA LEU A 117 -12.81 9.19 -10.41
C LEU A 117 -11.75 10.02 -9.71
N TYR A 118 -11.24 11.06 -10.34
CA TYR A 118 -10.29 11.98 -9.71
C TYR A 118 -10.92 12.68 -8.50
N GLU A 119 -12.13 13.22 -8.64
CA GLU A 119 -12.86 13.87 -7.55
C GLU A 119 -13.11 12.89 -6.38
N CYS A 120 -13.49 11.65 -6.68
CA CYS A 120 -13.64 10.62 -5.66
C CYS A 120 -12.30 10.34 -4.91
N ALA A 121 -11.18 10.36 -5.61
CA ALA A 121 -9.86 10.20 -4.99
C ALA A 121 -9.54 11.35 -4.04
N GLU A 122 -9.85 12.58 -4.41
CA GLU A 122 -9.68 13.77 -3.57
C GLU A 122 -10.56 13.71 -2.31
N ILE A 123 -11.83 13.32 -2.47
CA ILE A 123 -12.78 13.15 -1.36
C ILE A 123 -12.27 12.05 -0.41
N SER A 124 -11.78 10.94 -0.94
CA SER A 124 -11.27 9.85 -0.12
C SER A 124 -10.00 10.26 0.66
N ALA A 125 -9.15 11.11 0.08
CA ALA A 125 -7.99 11.68 0.78
C ALA A 125 -8.41 12.57 1.96
N GLN A 126 -9.42 13.41 1.76
CA GLN A 126 -9.98 14.24 2.82
C GLN A 126 -10.62 13.40 3.93
N LEU A 127 -11.31 12.32 3.55
CA LEU A 127 -11.90 11.40 4.52
C LEU A 127 -10.82 10.71 5.35
N ASP A 128 -9.77 10.21 4.74
CA ASP A 128 -8.64 9.61 5.45
C ASP A 128 -8.02 10.57 6.47
N ALA A 129 -7.81 11.83 6.07
CA ALA A 129 -7.25 12.86 6.95
C ALA A 129 -8.16 13.17 8.14
N ARG A 130 -9.47 13.24 7.91
CA ARG A 130 -10.47 13.48 8.98
C ARG A 130 -10.54 12.31 9.95
N MET A 131 -10.57 11.09 9.46
CA MET A 131 -10.60 9.89 10.29
C MET A 131 -9.33 9.74 11.13
N GLU A 132 -8.17 10.04 10.56
CA GLU A 132 -6.90 10.04 11.27
C GLU A 132 -6.90 11.07 12.42
N LYS A 133 -7.43 12.28 12.19
CA LYS A 133 -7.57 13.30 13.22
C LYS A 133 -8.47 12.85 14.36
N LEU A 134 -9.60 12.22 14.04
CA LEU A 134 -10.52 11.67 15.04
C LEU A 134 -9.86 10.57 15.88
N GLN A 135 -9.09 9.71 15.24
CA GLN A 135 -8.34 8.65 15.94
C GLN A 135 -7.32 9.22 16.91
N LYS A 136 -6.60 10.28 16.53
CA LYS A 136 -5.65 10.97 17.43
C LYS A 136 -6.34 11.56 18.64
N ILE A 137 -7.50 12.19 18.47
CA ILE A 137 -8.29 12.75 19.55
C ILE A 137 -8.75 11.64 20.51
N ALA A 138 -9.25 10.52 19.98
CA ALA A 138 -9.70 9.39 20.78
C ALA A 138 -8.56 8.76 21.59
N ALA A 139 -7.37 8.60 20.99
CA ALA A 139 -6.20 8.08 21.67
C ALA A 139 -5.75 8.97 22.85
N GLN A 140 -5.71 10.28 22.64
CA GLN A 140 -5.36 11.25 23.68
C GLN A 140 -6.34 11.24 24.87
N ALA A 141 -7.63 11.08 24.60
CA ALA A 141 -8.67 10.99 25.63
C ALA A 141 -8.52 9.73 26.50
N THR A 142 -8.08 8.62 25.90
CA THR A 142 -7.82 7.37 26.64
C THR A 142 -6.60 7.49 27.52
N GLU A 143 -5.49 8.02 27.02
CA GLU A 143 -4.26 8.24 27.78
C GLU A 143 -4.46 9.20 28.98
N GLY A 144 -5.29 10.22 28.78
CA GLY A 144 -5.65 11.16 29.87
C GLY A 144 -6.44 10.50 31.00
N LYS A 145 -7.32 9.55 30.67
CA LYS A 145 -8.07 8.76 31.67
C LYS A 145 -7.17 7.81 32.45
N ASP A 146 -6.27 7.12 31.76
CA ASP A 146 -5.36 6.16 32.42
C ASP A 146 -4.39 6.87 33.38
N ARG A 147 -3.93 8.06 33.04
CA ARG A 147 -3.11 8.91 33.95
C ARG A 147 -3.88 9.37 35.16
N ALA A 148 -5.15 9.73 35.00
CA ALA A 148 -5.99 10.17 36.12
C ALA A 148 -6.37 9.05 37.09
N LEU A 149 -6.39 7.79 36.61
CA LEU A 149 -6.69 6.61 37.43
C LEU A 149 -5.44 6.05 38.15
N SER A 150 -4.24 6.46 37.76
CA SER A 150 -2.96 6.00 38.31
C SER A 150 -2.33 7.02 39.29
N SER A 151 -2.98 8.12 39.51
CA SER A 151 -2.61 9.16 40.51
C SER A 151 -3.56 9.13 41.69
#